data_84d8c7f0e30be53d8c02887fbe870aeb
#
_entry.id   84d8c7f0e30be53d8c02887fbe870aeb
#
_cell.length_a   1.000
_cell.length_b   1.000
_cell.length_c   1.000
_cell.angle_alpha   90.00
_cell.angle_beta   90.00
_cell.angle_gamma   90.00
#
_symmetry.space_group_name_H-M   'P 1'
#
loop_
_entity.id
_entity.type
_entity.pdbx_description
1 polymer ?
#
loop_
_entity_poly.entity_id
_entity_poly.type
_entity_poly.pdbx_seq_one_letter_code
_entity_poly.pdbx_strand_id
1 'polypeptide(L)'
;KMLQSPYGTGIFLCRKDLIHYSQTEDASYVHGTDFTFCGSRSGANAIAVWMIMMTYGYEGWKFNCQRLLDRRDRIATRYDELGIDYFCNPHMNIITAKAEGFNAEIAKKYHLVADNYKDPKWWKIVVMTHVQKHVIDEFLLEL
;
A
#
# COMPACT_ATOMS: atom_id res chain seq x y z
N LYS A 1 5.59 -1.38 -3.29
CA LYS A 1 4.74 -2.42 -2.67
C LYS A 1 3.59 -2.81 -3.60
N MET A 2 2.63 -1.92 -3.85
CA MET A 2 1.45 -2.25 -4.69
C MET A 2 1.82 -2.63 -6.12
N LEU A 3 2.74 -1.92 -6.74
CA LEU A 3 3.21 -2.20 -8.09
C LEU A 3 4.04 -3.50 -8.20
N GLN A 4 4.53 -4.06 -7.09
CA GLN A 4 5.39 -5.25 -7.06
C GLN A 4 6.70 -5.08 -7.86
N SER A 5 7.13 -3.84 -8.04
CA SER A 5 8.38 -3.51 -8.73
C SER A 5 9.62 -3.87 -7.88
N PRO A 6 10.81 -3.97 -8.50
CA PRO A 6 12.05 -4.23 -7.79
C PRO A 6 12.31 -3.20 -6.68
N TYR A 7 13.07 -3.62 -5.67
CA TYR A 7 13.48 -2.74 -4.58
C TYR A 7 14.24 -1.51 -5.11
N GLY A 8 14.05 -0.38 -4.43
CA GLY A 8 14.66 0.90 -4.85
C GLY A 8 13.93 1.61 -5.99
N THR A 9 12.74 1.14 -6.37
CA THR A 9 11.92 1.79 -7.39
C THR A 9 10.90 2.73 -6.77
N GLY A 10 10.88 3.97 -7.23
CA GLY A 10 9.85 4.95 -6.94
C GLY A 10 9.30 5.56 -8.23
N ILE A 11 7.99 5.76 -8.30
CA ILE A 11 7.34 6.47 -9.39
C ILE A 11 6.69 7.72 -8.83
N PHE A 12 7.07 8.85 -9.37
CA PHE A 12 6.47 10.13 -9.05
C PHE A 12 5.72 10.66 -10.28
N LEU A 13 4.49 11.06 -10.08
CA LEU A 13 3.64 11.64 -11.12
C LEU A 13 3.17 13.01 -10.67
N CYS A 14 3.31 13.99 -11.55
CA CYS A 14 2.78 15.33 -11.33
C CYS A 14 2.22 15.89 -12.65
N ARG A 15 1.44 16.96 -12.54
CA ARG A 15 1.04 17.72 -13.73
C ARG A 15 2.27 18.38 -14.35
N LYS A 16 2.25 18.49 -15.68
CA LYS A 16 3.38 19.01 -16.46
C LYS A 16 3.80 20.41 -16.02
N ASP A 17 2.84 21.24 -15.62
CA ASP A 17 3.06 22.61 -15.14
C ASP A 17 3.72 22.69 -13.76
N LEU A 18 3.79 21.58 -13.02
CA LEU A 18 4.40 21.52 -11.68
C LEU A 18 5.81 20.88 -11.68
N ILE A 19 6.24 20.27 -12.77
CA ILE A 19 7.53 19.55 -12.82
C ILE A 19 8.73 20.46 -12.53
N HIS A 20 8.65 21.74 -12.87
CA HIS A 20 9.72 22.71 -12.64
C HIS A 20 10.05 22.93 -11.16
N TYR A 21 9.11 22.66 -10.24
CA TYR A 21 9.38 22.74 -8.80
C TYR A 21 10.30 21.61 -8.29
N SER A 22 10.48 20.55 -9.04
CA SER A 22 11.43 19.48 -8.72
C SER A 22 12.79 19.64 -9.41
N GLN A 23 12.97 20.72 -10.19
CA GLN A 23 14.22 21.00 -10.87
C GLN A 23 15.31 21.39 -9.87
N THR A 24 16.46 20.75 -9.99
CA THR A 24 17.68 21.14 -9.27
C THR A 24 18.45 22.18 -10.08
N GLU A 25 19.25 23.00 -9.42
CA GLU A 25 20.20 23.89 -10.10
C GLU A 25 21.17 23.08 -10.94
N ASP A 26 21.62 23.66 -12.07
CA ASP A 26 22.55 23.01 -12.95
C ASP A 26 23.87 22.68 -12.24
N ALA A 27 24.25 21.43 -12.23
CA ALA A 27 25.56 21.03 -11.78
C ALA A 27 26.59 21.30 -12.89
N SER A 28 27.73 21.89 -12.53
CA SER A 28 28.74 22.33 -13.51
C SER A 28 29.32 21.20 -14.38
N TYR A 29 29.12 19.95 -14.02
CA TYR A 29 29.63 18.78 -14.74
C TYR A 29 28.56 17.97 -15.48
N VAL A 30 27.27 18.38 -15.39
CA VAL A 30 26.14 17.70 -16.03
C VAL A 30 25.49 18.65 -17.02
N HIS A 31 25.48 18.27 -18.30
CA HIS A 31 24.70 18.98 -19.30
C HIS A 31 23.26 18.51 -19.27
N GLY A 32 22.37 19.30 -18.69
CA GLY A 32 20.93 19.04 -18.63
C GLY A 32 20.34 19.29 -17.27
N THR A 33 19.03 19.32 -17.22
CA THR A 33 18.25 19.56 -16.01
C THR A 33 17.84 18.23 -15.36
N ASP A 34 18.12 18.04 -14.09
CA ASP A 34 17.64 16.91 -13.32
C ASP A 34 16.38 17.29 -12.52
N PHE A 35 15.39 16.44 -12.52
CA PHE A 35 14.11 16.59 -11.83
C PHE A 35 13.93 15.59 -10.70
N THR A 36 15.00 14.94 -10.24
CA THR A 36 14.94 13.85 -9.30
C THR A 36 15.86 14.05 -8.09
N PHE A 37 15.47 13.48 -6.94
CA PHE A 37 16.26 13.54 -5.72
C PHE A 37 17.52 12.68 -5.74
N CYS A 38 17.56 11.68 -6.61
CA CYS A 38 18.68 10.73 -6.70
C CYS A 38 19.35 10.88 -8.07
N GLY A 39 20.67 10.97 -8.10
CA GLY A 39 21.44 11.02 -9.33
C GLY A 39 21.36 9.71 -10.14
N SER A 40 22.34 8.82 -10.01
CA SER A 40 22.36 7.56 -10.74
C SER A 40 21.24 6.62 -10.31
N ARG A 41 20.49 6.08 -11.29
CA ARG A 41 19.37 5.17 -11.09
C ARG A 41 19.49 3.96 -12.00
N SER A 42 18.89 2.84 -11.54
CA SER A 42 18.89 1.60 -12.33
C SER A 42 17.92 1.70 -13.51
N GLY A 43 18.44 1.64 -14.74
CA GLY A 43 17.61 1.50 -15.93
C GLY A 43 16.84 0.18 -15.96
N ALA A 44 17.38 -0.88 -15.35
CA ALA A 44 16.68 -2.16 -15.21
C ALA A 44 15.37 -2.03 -14.41
N ASN A 45 15.33 -1.15 -13.39
CA ASN A 45 14.10 -0.89 -12.65
C ASN A 45 13.02 -0.25 -13.53
N ALA A 46 13.38 0.66 -14.42
CA ALA A 46 12.43 1.26 -15.37
C ALA A 46 11.86 0.20 -16.33
N ILE A 47 12.70 -0.69 -16.84
CA ILE A 47 12.29 -1.81 -17.70
C ILE A 47 11.35 -2.75 -16.93
N ALA A 48 11.69 -3.09 -15.70
CA ALA A 48 10.85 -3.96 -14.85
C ALA A 48 9.46 -3.34 -14.58
N VAL A 49 9.41 -2.05 -14.31
CA VAL A 49 8.13 -1.32 -14.17
C VAL A 49 7.32 -1.39 -15.46
N TRP A 50 7.96 -1.13 -16.61
CA TRP A 50 7.30 -1.24 -17.91
C TRP A 50 6.77 -2.66 -18.16
N MET A 51 7.55 -3.69 -17.90
CA MET A 51 7.13 -5.09 -18.05
C MET A 51 5.90 -5.41 -17.18
N ILE A 52 5.91 -4.99 -15.93
CA ILE A 52 4.78 -5.18 -15.00
C ILE A 52 3.52 -4.46 -15.53
N MET A 53 3.67 -3.21 -15.97
CA MET A 53 2.56 -2.42 -16.52
C MET A 53 1.98 -3.08 -17.77
N MET A 54 2.83 -3.57 -18.66
CA MET A 54 2.41 -4.25 -19.90
C MET A 54 1.78 -5.62 -19.63
N THR A 55 2.27 -6.35 -18.62
CA THR A 55 1.73 -7.67 -18.27
C THR A 55 0.29 -7.59 -17.76
N TYR A 56 0.01 -6.65 -16.88
CA TYR A 56 -1.34 -6.52 -16.30
C TYR A 56 -2.26 -5.62 -17.13
N GLY A 57 -1.72 -4.59 -17.77
CA GLY A 57 -2.52 -3.57 -18.45
C GLY A 57 -3.52 -2.88 -17.50
N TYR A 58 -4.40 -2.08 -18.06
CA TYR A 58 -5.41 -1.36 -17.28
C TYR A 58 -6.39 -2.31 -16.58
N GLU A 59 -6.95 -3.28 -17.29
CA GLU A 59 -7.94 -4.19 -16.74
C GLU A 59 -7.36 -5.14 -15.68
N GLY A 60 -6.14 -5.63 -15.87
CA GLY A 60 -5.47 -6.45 -14.87
C GLY A 60 -5.19 -5.68 -13.57
N TRP A 61 -4.77 -4.43 -13.66
CA TRP A 61 -4.58 -3.58 -12.48
C TRP A 61 -5.90 -3.25 -11.80
N LYS A 62 -6.94 -2.90 -12.55
CA LYS A 62 -8.28 -2.66 -12.03
C LYS A 62 -8.81 -3.88 -11.27
N PHE A 63 -8.69 -5.08 -11.87
CA PHE A 63 -9.07 -6.33 -11.23
C PHE A 63 -8.29 -6.58 -9.94
N ASN A 64 -6.97 -6.41 -9.95
CA ASN A 64 -6.13 -6.60 -8.77
C ASN A 64 -6.51 -5.62 -7.64
N CYS A 65 -6.69 -4.34 -7.95
CA CYS A 65 -7.10 -3.35 -6.96
C CYS A 65 -8.48 -3.68 -6.37
N GLN A 66 -9.46 -4.00 -7.21
CA GLN A 66 -10.81 -4.36 -6.76
C GLN A 66 -10.76 -5.56 -5.81
N ARG A 67 -10.03 -6.60 -6.16
CA ARG A 67 -9.88 -7.78 -5.32
C ARG A 67 -9.30 -7.49 -3.93
N LEU A 68 -8.44 -6.48 -3.80
CA LEU A 68 -7.92 -6.04 -2.50
C LEU A 68 -8.97 -5.27 -1.70
N LEU A 69 -9.75 -4.44 -2.37
CA LEU A 69 -10.87 -3.73 -1.76
C LEU A 69 -11.94 -4.71 -1.27
N ASP A 70 -12.31 -5.70 -2.08
CA ASP A 70 -13.29 -6.73 -1.69
C ASP A 70 -12.85 -7.51 -0.44
N ARG A 71 -11.55 -7.81 -0.33
CA ARG A 71 -10.99 -8.46 0.86
C ARG A 71 -11.03 -7.55 2.09
N ARG A 72 -10.72 -6.26 1.93
CA ARG A 72 -10.86 -5.27 3.00
C ARG A 72 -12.32 -5.14 3.45
N ASP A 73 -13.25 -5.07 2.50
CA ASP A 73 -14.67 -4.90 2.79
C ASP A 73 -15.25 -6.10 3.56
N ARG A 74 -14.77 -7.31 3.29
CA ARG A 74 -15.11 -8.48 4.12
C ARG A 74 -14.66 -8.34 5.58
N ILE A 75 -13.49 -7.75 5.81
CA ILE A 75 -13.01 -7.45 7.17
C ILE A 75 -13.91 -6.38 7.80
N ALA A 76 -14.24 -5.32 7.06
CA ALA A 76 -15.12 -4.26 7.52
C ALA A 76 -16.50 -4.80 7.91
N THR A 77 -17.12 -5.64 7.06
CA THR A 77 -18.41 -6.28 7.37
C THR A 77 -18.33 -7.09 8.67
N ARG A 78 -17.24 -7.83 8.88
CA ARG A 78 -17.09 -8.60 10.12
C ARG A 78 -16.92 -7.71 11.35
N TYR A 79 -16.22 -6.59 11.21
CA TYR A 79 -16.10 -5.61 12.28
C TYR A 79 -17.47 -4.99 12.63
N ASP A 80 -18.28 -4.68 11.63
CA ASP A 80 -19.66 -4.20 11.83
C ASP A 80 -20.52 -5.23 12.61
N GLU A 81 -20.44 -6.51 12.22
CA GLU A 81 -21.15 -7.62 12.91
C GLU A 81 -20.77 -7.75 14.38
N LEU A 82 -19.50 -7.52 14.71
CA LEU A 82 -18.95 -7.66 16.06
C LEU A 82 -19.00 -6.36 16.88
N GLY A 83 -19.44 -5.25 16.29
CA GLY A 83 -19.44 -3.93 16.92
C GLY A 83 -18.04 -3.37 17.18
N ILE A 84 -17.05 -3.78 16.40
CA ILE A 84 -15.67 -3.27 16.49
C ILE A 84 -15.60 -1.93 15.77
N ASP A 85 -15.22 -0.89 16.47
CA ASP A 85 -14.96 0.42 15.88
C ASP A 85 -13.76 0.39 14.93
N TYR A 86 -13.94 0.85 13.71
CA TYR A 86 -12.86 0.90 12.71
C TYR A 86 -12.95 2.13 11.82
N PHE A 87 -11.87 2.39 11.12
CA PHE A 87 -11.80 3.35 10.03
C PHE A 87 -11.22 2.71 8.76
N CYS A 88 -11.86 2.94 7.62
CA CYS A 88 -11.29 2.65 6.30
C CYS A 88 -11.68 3.73 5.30
N ASN A 89 -10.72 4.08 4.42
CA ASN A 89 -11.00 4.95 3.29
C ASN A 89 -11.60 4.08 2.15
N PRO A 90 -12.67 4.49 1.47
CA PRO A 90 -13.33 3.68 0.45
C PRO A 90 -12.41 3.28 -0.73
N HIS A 91 -11.36 4.08 -0.99
CA HIS A 91 -10.44 3.87 -2.11
C HIS A 91 -9.09 3.27 -1.72
N MET A 92 -8.92 2.86 -0.45
CA MET A 92 -7.67 2.32 0.06
C MET A 92 -7.85 0.88 0.54
N ASN A 93 -6.83 0.06 0.30
CA ASN A 93 -6.74 -1.31 0.78
C ASN A 93 -6.26 -1.41 2.24
N ILE A 94 -6.59 -0.41 3.05
CA ILE A 94 -6.19 -0.31 4.45
C ILE A 94 -7.43 -0.19 5.31
N ILE A 95 -7.47 -0.96 6.39
CA ILE A 95 -8.48 -0.87 7.44
C ILE A 95 -7.78 -0.81 8.80
N THR A 96 -8.30 -0.01 9.70
CA THR A 96 -7.71 0.24 11.02
C THR A 96 -8.78 0.08 12.08
N ALA A 97 -8.65 -0.93 12.96
CA ALA A 97 -9.55 -1.13 14.08
C ALA A 97 -9.07 -0.37 15.33
N LYS A 98 -9.98 0.17 16.14
CA LYS A 98 -9.62 0.68 17.47
C LYS A 98 -9.07 -0.46 18.33
N ALA A 99 -8.04 -0.15 19.13
CA ALA A 99 -7.46 -1.13 20.04
C ALA A 99 -8.37 -1.42 21.23
N GLU A 100 -9.20 -0.46 21.62
CA GLU A 100 -10.21 -0.63 22.66
C GLU A 100 -11.25 -1.66 22.20
N GLY A 101 -11.40 -2.74 22.98
CA GLY A 101 -12.29 -3.84 22.63
C GLY A 101 -11.75 -4.84 21.61
N PHE A 102 -10.56 -4.60 21.03
CA PHE A 102 -9.91 -5.53 20.10
C PHE A 102 -8.97 -6.50 20.84
N ASN A 103 -9.03 -7.78 20.49
CA ASN A 103 -8.16 -8.78 21.10
C ASN A 103 -6.69 -8.62 20.67
N ALA A 104 -5.83 -8.17 21.59
CA ALA A 104 -4.41 -7.94 21.32
C ALA A 104 -3.63 -9.20 20.93
N GLU A 105 -4.06 -10.39 21.37
CA GLU A 105 -3.40 -11.65 20.99
C GLU A 105 -3.69 -12.01 19.52
N ILE A 106 -4.91 -11.73 19.04
CA ILE A 106 -5.24 -11.85 17.62
C ILE A 106 -4.42 -10.85 16.81
N ALA A 107 -4.30 -9.60 17.27
CA ALA A 107 -3.50 -8.59 16.59
C ALA A 107 -2.02 -9.04 16.45
N LYS A 108 -1.44 -9.63 17.48
CA LYS A 108 -0.08 -10.18 17.45
C LYS A 108 0.04 -11.40 16.54
N LYS A 109 -0.89 -12.35 16.64
CA LYS A 109 -0.90 -13.59 15.84
C LYS A 109 -0.90 -13.30 14.34
N TYR A 110 -1.70 -12.34 13.91
CA TYR A 110 -1.83 -11.93 12.50
C TYR A 110 -0.93 -10.76 12.10
N HIS A 111 0.01 -10.37 12.97
CA HIS A 111 0.98 -9.29 12.72
C HIS A 111 0.34 -7.97 12.31
N LEU A 112 -0.76 -7.58 12.95
CA LEU A 112 -1.37 -6.29 12.72
C LEU A 112 -0.41 -5.18 13.17
N VAL A 113 -0.41 -4.08 12.46
CA VAL A 113 0.52 -2.97 12.71
C VAL A 113 -0.13 -1.98 13.68
N ALA A 114 0.47 -1.84 14.86
CA ALA A 114 0.06 -0.81 15.82
C ALA A 114 0.46 0.60 15.35
N ASP A 115 -0.31 1.61 15.70
CA ASP A 115 0.12 3.01 15.61
C ASP A 115 1.21 3.33 16.63
N ASN A 116 1.15 2.70 17.80
CA ASN A 116 2.19 2.73 18.83
C ASN A 116 2.23 1.36 19.55
N TYR A 117 3.35 0.65 19.48
CA TYR A 117 3.48 -0.68 20.09
C TYR A 117 3.54 -0.68 21.62
N LYS A 118 3.82 0.46 22.27
CA LYS A 118 3.80 0.56 23.74
C LYS A 118 2.39 0.78 24.30
N ASP A 119 1.59 1.55 23.58
CA ASP A 119 0.22 1.90 23.95
C ASP A 119 -0.62 2.02 22.68
N PRO A 120 -1.03 0.89 22.07
CA PRO A 120 -1.75 0.91 20.81
C PRO A 120 -3.15 1.50 20.99
N LYS A 121 -3.48 2.47 20.14
CA LYS A 121 -4.82 3.00 19.99
C LYS A 121 -5.52 2.43 18.77
N TRP A 122 -4.73 1.98 17.79
CA TRP A 122 -5.21 1.44 16.54
C TRP A 122 -4.40 0.25 16.07
N TRP A 123 -5.08 -0.73 15.51
CA TRP A 123 -4.50 -1.88 14.81
C TRP A 123 -4.79 -1.78 13.32
N LYS A 124 -3.76 -1.69 12.51
CA LYS A 124 -3.87 -1.50 11.07
C LYS A 124 -3.61 -2.78 10.31
N ILE A 125 -4.47 -3.07 9.34
CA ILE A 125 -4.29 -4.11 8.34
C ILE A 125 -4.11 -3.44 6.98
N VAL A 126 -3.03 -3.82 6.28
CA VAL A 126 -2.80 -3.46 4.89
C VAL A 126 -3.04 -4.70 4.04
N VAL A 127 -4.15 -4.73 3.33
CA VAL A 127 -4.54 -5.87 2.51
C VAL A 127 -3.73 -5.87 1.22
N MET A 128 -2.67 -6.66 1.19
CA MET A 128 -1.76 -6.80 0.05
C MET A 128 -2.06 -8.06 -0.76
N THR A 129 -1.49 -8.17 -1.95
CA THR A 129 -1.69 -9.32 -2.85
C THR A 129 -1.26 -10.65 -2.25
N HIS A 130 -0.25 -10.66 -1.38
CA HIS A 130 0.23 -11.84 -0.67
C HIS A 130 -0.66 -12.26 0.51
N VAL A 131 -1.54 -11.38 0.98
CA VAL A 131 -2.53 -11.75 2.02
C VAL A 131 -3.61 -12.59 1.36
N GLN A 132 -3.46 -13.90 1.45
CA GLN A 132 -4.34 -14.86 0.78
C GLN A 132 -5.74 -14.89 1.40
N LYS A 133 -6.73 -15.32 0.61
CA LYS A 133 -8.13 -15.38 1.07
C LYS A 133 -8.29 -16.26 2.32
N HIS A 134 -7.64 -17.43 2.37
CA HIS A 134 -7.73 -18.33 3.51
C HIS A 134 -7.22 -17.70 4.82
N VAL A 135 -6.14 -16.92 4.76
CA VAL A 135 -5.61 -16.20 5.94
C VAL A 135 -6.63 -15.19 6.47
N ILE A 136 -7.34 -14.52 5.56
CA ILE A 136 -8.43 -13.61 5.97
C ILE A 136 -9.59 -14.41 6.55
N ASP A 137 -9.95 -15.54 5.95
CA ASP A 137 -11.04 -16.39 6.44
C ASP A 137 -10.73 -16.92 7.86
N GLU A 138 -9.51 -17.37 8.11
CA GLU A 138 -9.05 -17.79 9.44
C GLU A 138 -9.08 -16.63 10.44
N PHE A 139 -8.57 -15.47 10.05
CA PHE A 139 -8.61 -14.27 10.88
C PHE A 139 -10.04 -13.89 11.27
N LEU A 140 -10.99 -13.90 10.32
CA LEU A 140 -12.39 -13.54 10.56
C LEU A 140 -13.13 -14.55 11.45
N LEU A 141 -12.68 -15.82 11.46
CA LEU A 141 -13.26 -16.85 12.33
C LEU A 141 -12.78 -16.73 13.79
N GLU A 142 -11.60 -16.12 13.99
CA GLU A 142 -11.00 -15.96 15.32
C GLU A 142 -11.40 -14.64 16.02
N LEU A 143 -11.97 -13.69 15.26
CA LEU A 143 -12.54 -12.47 15.80
C LEU A 143 -13.85 -12.78 16.52
#